data_45ed6328ee4ade25aa2979f52c58a403
#
_entry.id   45ed6328ee4ade25aa2979f52c58a403
#
_cell.length_a   1.000
_cell.length_b   1.000
_cell.length_c   1.000
_cell.angle_alpha   90.00
_cell.angle_beta   90.00
_cell.angle_gamma   90.00
#
_symmetry.space_group_name_H-M   'P 1'
#
loop_
_entity.id
_entity.type
_entity.pdbx_description
1 polymer ?
#
loop_
_entity_poly.entity_id
_entity_poly.type
_entity_poly.pdbx_seq_one_letter_code
_entity_poly.pdbx_strand_id
1 'polypeptide(L)'
;MEIKEPQVPNATKDCQTTLAPDTFDIPVPFIFIKSDLRLVIDLQTCIKAQQSEAYAQKVKLSNLKQMAQTVAYIQEHGYDSLEDFHTALDQASDQTSAARKSLKDTEQQLKDVNEQIHFTGQYLAYKNVYADYRKSRNKDKFYEEHRAELSLYDTALRTLKEKSAGNKLPSMKALYAEKDRLIELRDTQREDFSNRRDYERELRTVSANIDMILGKSHEQEQQIEKEQNL
;
A
#
# COMPACT_ATOMS: atom_id res chain seq x y z
N MET A 1 -8.68 43.36 -53.51
CA MET A 1 -8.88 43.56 -52.06
C MET A 1 -8.49 42.26 -51.39
N GLU A 2 -7.19 42.14 -51.08
CA GLU A 2 -6.63 40.93 -50.44
C GLU A 2 -6.79 41.09 -48.92
N ILE A 3 -7.41 40.06 -48.32
CA ILE A 3 -7.57 39.98 -46.87
C ILE A 3 -6.33 39.26 -46.32
N LYS A 4 -5.47 40.00 -45.64
CA LYS A 4 -4.32 39.47 -44.89
C LYS A 4 -4.78 38.72 -43.65
N GLU A 5 -4.40 37.44 -43.54
CA GLU A 5 -4.49 36.65 -42.32
C GLU A 5 -3.53 37.19 -41.24
N PRO A 6 -3.93 37.20 -39.97
CA PRO A 6 -3.03 37.60 -38.89
C PRO A 6 -2.05 36.48 -38.53
N GLN A 7 -0.76 36.81 -38.60
CA GLN A 7 0.35 35.95 -38.17
C GLN A 7 0.33 35.82 -36.66
N VAL A 8 0.31 34.56 -36.18
CA VAL A 8 0.53 34.19 -34.77
C VAL A 8 2.03 34.28 -34.47
N PRO A 9 2.49 34.99 -33.45
CA PRO A 9 3.92 34.99 -33.11
C PRO A 9 4.37 33.67 -32.50
N ASN A 10 5.38 33.07 -33.10
CA ASN A 10 6.16 31.96 -32.56
C ASN A 10 6.90 32.42 -31.32
N ALA A 11 6.44 32.00 -30.14
CA ALA A 11 7.14 32.18 -28.90
C ALA A 11 7.75 30.83 -28.45
N THR A 12 8.81 30.44 -29.12
CA THR A 12 9.83 29.56 -28.51
C THR A 12 10.66 30.41 -27.59
N LYS A 13 10.35 30.43 -26.32
CA LYS A 13 11.27 30.80 -25.25
C LYS A 13 11.43 29.60 -24.34
N ASP A 14 12.63 29.02 -24.43
CA ASP A 14 13.17 28.08 -23.47
C ASP A 14 12.99 28.63 -22.06
N CYS A 15 12.00 28.12 -21.36
CA CYS A 15 11.92 28.25 -19.91
C CYS A 15 12.64 27.01 -19.35
N GLN A 16 13.97 27.04 -19.31
CA GLN A 16 14.75 26.19 -18.44
C GLN A 16 14.44 26.63 -17.01
N THR A 17 13.34 26.13 -16.48
CA THR A 17 13.10 26.13 -15.05
C THR A 17 14.07 25.10 -14.46
N THR A 18 15.18 25.60 -13.91
CA THR A 18 16.02 24.82 -13.01
C THR A 18 15.16 24.44 -11.81
N LEU A 19 14.55 23.26 -11.86
CA LEU A 19 13.90 22.61 -10.75
C LEU A 19 14.94 22.44 -9.65
N ALA A 20 14.67 23.05 -8.50
CA ALA A 20 15.43 22.84 -7.29
C ALA A 20 15.44 21.32 -6.97
N PRO A 21 16.57 20.73 -6.53
CA PRO A 21 16.74 19.29 -6.41
C PRO A 21 16.12 18.67 -5.14
N ASP A 22 15.06 19.25 -4.56
CA ASP A 22 14.52 18.81 -3.26
C ASP A 22 12.98 18.68 -3.19
N THR A 23 12.27 18.60 -4.29
CA THR A 23 10.88 18.14 -4.26
C THR A 23 10.87 16.62 -4.34
N PHE A 24 10.80 15.97 -3.17
CA PHE A 24 10.48 14.55 -3.08
C PHE A 24 9.14 14.30 -3.78
N ASP A 25 9.21 13.55 -4.86
CA ASP A 25 8.03 13.15 -5.65
C ASP A 25 7.28 12.07 -4.85
N ILE A 26 6.42 12.52 -3.91
CA ILE A 26 5.51 11.60 -3.21
C ILE A 26 4.41 11.23 -4.20
N PRO A 27 4.26 9.94 -4.54
CA PRO A 27 3.26 9.51 -5.51
C PRO A 27 1.86 9.87 -5.01
N VAL A 28 1.04 10.43 -5.92
CA VAL A 28 -0.38 10.72 -5.62
C VAL A 28 -1.11 9.39 -5.43
N PRO A 29 -1.85 9.20 -4.32
CA PRO A 29 -2.57 7.95 -4.10
C PRO A 29 -3.72 7.78 -5.11
N PHE A 30 -3.98 6.54 -5.50
CA PHE A 30 -5.18 6.18 -6.26
C PHE A 30 -6.42 6.49 -5.42
N ILE A 31 -7.38 7.25 -5.98
CA ILE A 31 -8.63 7.60 -5.31
C ILE A 31 -9.74 6.71 -5.86
N PHE A 32 -10.44 6.00 -4.99
CA PHE A 32 -11.57 5.16 -5.33
C PHE A 32 -12.82 5.60 -4.57
N ILE A 33 -13.92 5.80 -5.29
CA ILE A 33 -15.23 6.10 -4.72
C ILE A 33 -16.07 4.82 -4.77
N LYS A 34 -16.30 4.24 -3.60
CA LYS A 34 -17.03 2.98 -3.46
C LYS A 34 -18.50 3.15 -3.84
N SER A 35 -19.01 2.20 -4.60
CA SER A 35 -20.45 2.09 -4.90
C SER A 35 -21.25 1.43 -3.76
N ASP A 36 -22.58 1.48 -3.85
CA ASP A 36 -23.51 0.76 -2.95
C ASP A 36 -23.74 -0.71 -3.36
N LEU A 37 -22.88 -1.25 -4.22
CA LEU A 37 -23.02 -2.58 -4.80
C LEU A 37 -22.75 -3.65 -3.73
N ARG A 38 -23.64 -4.65 -3.65
CA ARG A 38 -23.57 -5.76 -2.69
C ARG A 38 -23.72 -7.09 -3.42
N LEU A 39 -23.30 -8.16 -2.76
CA LEU A 39 -23.49 -9.51 -3.27
C LEU A 39 -24.99 -9.86 -3.39
N VAL A 40 -25.32 -10.50 -4.49
CA VAL A 40 -26.60 -11.19 -4.69
C VAL A 40 -26.63 -12.41 -3.77
N ILE A 41 -27.73 -12.59 -3.03
CA ILE A 41 -27.88 -13.69 -2.07
C ILE A 41 -28.58 -14.85 -2.77
N ASP A 42 -27.97 -16.03 -2.74
CA ASP A 42 -28.62 -17.23 -3.20
C ASP A 42 -29.75 -17.63 -2.23
N LEU A 43 -31.00 -17.66 -2.73
CA LEU A 43 -32.16 -17.99 -1.94
C LEU A 43 -32.26 -19.48 -1.62
N GLN A 44 -31.64 -20.36 -2.43
CA GLN A 44 -31.68 -21.80 -2.23
C GLN A 44 -30.80 -22.23 -1.07
N THR A 45 -29.64 -21.59 -0.89
CA THR A 45 -28.70 -21.87 0.19
C THR A 45 -28.94 -21.01 1.43
N CYS A 46 -29.73 -19.94 1.33
CA CYS A 46 -29.98 -19.02 2.43
C CYS A 46 -31.01 -19.57 3.43
N ILE A 47 -30.54 -20.12 4.56
CA ILE A 47 -31.37 -20.70 5.62
C ILE A 47 -32.46 -19.74 6.11
N LYS A 48 -32.19 -18.46 6.29
CA LYS A 48 -33.16 -17.45 6.73
C LYS A 48 -34.27 -17.24 5.69
N ALA A 49 -33.94 -17.32 4.41
CA ALA A 49 -34.94 -17.20 3.34
C ALA A 49 -35.83 -18.44 3.24
N GLN A 50 -35.29 -19.62 3.56
CA GLN A 50 -36.08 -20.87 3.64
C GLN A 50 -37.04 -20.88 4.85
N GLN A 51 -36.65 -20.23 5.94
CA GLN A 51 -37.45 -20.22 7.18
C GLN A 51 -38.46 -19.08 7.25
N SER A 52 -38.35 -18.05 6.43
CA SER A 52 -39.24 -16.85 6.47
C SER A 52 -39.53 -16.35 5.08
N GLU A 53 -40.82 -16.49 4.67
CA GLU A 53 -41.29 -16.00 3.38
C GLU A 53 -41.16 -14.47 3.25
N ALA A 54 -41.44 -13.72 4.32
CA ALA A 54 -41.27 -12.27 4.33
C ALA A 54 -39.80 -11.85 4.09
N TYR A 55 -38.85 -12.60 4.68
CA TYR A 55 -37.42 -12.38 4.43
C TYR A 55 -37.05 -12.76 2.99
N ALA A 56 -37.55 -13.89 2.48
CA ALA A 56 -37.30 -14.31 1.10
C ALA A 56 -37.77 -13.26 0.08
N GLN A 57 -38.97 -12.67 0.29
CA GLN A 57 -39.48 -11.59 -0.57
C GLN A 57 -38.58 -10.36 -0.53
N LYS A 58 -38.13 -9.95 0.65
CA LYS A 58 -37.21 -8.84 0.81
C LYS A 58 -35.87 -9.08 0.08
N VAL A 59 -35.33 -10.31 0.18
CA VAL A 59 -34.10 -10.70 -0.51
C VAL A 59 -34.27 -10.71 -2.01
N LYS A 60 -35.40 -11.23 -2.54
CA LYS A 60 -35.71 -11.19 -3.98
C LYS A 60 -35.65 -9.77 -4.53
N LEU A 61 -36.30 -8.82 -3.85
CA LEU A 61 -36.28 -7.42 -4.27
C LEU A 61 -34.91 -6.81 -4.19
N SER A 62 -34.13 -7.10 -3.12
CA SER A 62 -32.75 -6.69 -2.98
C SER A 62 -31.89 -7.25 -4.11
N ASN A 63 -32.00 -8.53 -4.42
CA ASN A 63 -31.27 -9.19 -5.48
C ASN A 63 -31.52 -8.55 -6.85
N LEU A 64 -32.78 -8.29 -7.19
CA LEU A 64 -33.14 -7.60 -8.44
C LEU A 64 -32.46 -6.23 -8.54
N LYS A 65 -32.45 -5.48 -7.44
CA LYS A 65 -31.72 -4.19 -7.39
C LYS A 65 -30.23 -4.37 -7.61
N GLN A 66 -29.62 -5.34 -6.95
CA GLN A 66 -28.18 -5.60 -7.07
C GLN A 66 -27.79 -6.10 -8.46
N MET A 67 -28.60 -6.96 -9.08
CA MET A 67 -28.40 -7.41 -10.45
C MET A 67 -28.46 -6.23 -11.43
N ALA A 68 -29.46 -5.36 -11.31
CA ALA A 68 -29.58 -4.16 -12.15
C ALA A 68 -28.37 -3.21 -11.96
N GLN A 69 -27.93 -3.01 -10.72
CA GLN A 69 -26.74 -2.21 -10.42
C GLN A 69 -25.47 -2.84 -10.97
N THR A 70 -25.34 -4.17 -10.96
CA THR A 70 -24.20 -4.89 -11.54
C THR A 70 -24.14 -4.68 -13.06
N VAL A 71 -25.27 -4.78 -13.76
CA VAL A 71 -25.36 -4.53 -15.21
C VAL A 71 -25.02 -3.08 -15.52
N ALA A 72 -25.58 -2.12 -14.77
CA ALA A 72 -25.26 -0.71 -14.93
C ALA A 72 -23.76 -0.43 -14.73
N TYR A 73 -23.16 -1.04 -13.69
CA TYR A 73 -21.71 -0.92 -13.42
C TYR A 73 -20.87 -1.37 -14.61
N ILE A 74 -21.19 -2.52 -15.21
CA ILE A 74 -20.48 -3.04 -16.38
C ILE A 74 -20.57 -2.05 -17.54
N GLN A 75 -21.76 -1.52 -17.80
CA GLN A 75 -22.00 -0.56 -18.89
C GLN A 75 -21.29 0.77 -18.65
N GLU A 76 -21.35 1.31 -17.44
CA GLU A 76 -20.72 2.59 -17.07
C GLU A 76 -19.19 2.53 -17.14
N HIS A 77 -18.60 1.37 -16.86
CA HIS A 77 -17.15 1.17 -16.91
C HIS A 77 -16.67 0.66 -18.29
N GLY A 78 -17.59 0.46 -19.25
CA GLY A 78 -17.25 0.11 -20.62
C GLY A 78 -16.62 -1.28 -20.78
N TYR A 79 -17.04 -2.25 -19.98
CA TYR A 79 -16.64 -3.64 -20.17
C TYR A 79 -17.50 -4.28 -21.27
N ASP A 80 -16.93 -4.48 -22.47
CA ASP A 80 -17.64 -5.03 -23.61
C ASP A 80 -17.77 -6.57 -23.55
N SER A 81 -16.90 -7.24 -22.81
CA SER A 81 -16.90 -8.69 -22.64
C SER A 81 -16.55 -9.12 -21.21
N LEU A 82 -16.88 -10.38 -20.88
CA LEU A 82 -16.42 -10.99 -19.61
C LEU A 82 -14.91 -11.10 -19.54
N GLU A 83 -14.24 -11.29 -20.66
CA GLU A 83 -12.79 -11.38 -20.74
C GLU A 83 -12.13 -10.04 -20.39
N ASP A 84 -12.68 -8.93 -20.91
CA ASP A 84 -12.22 -7.58 -20.56
C ASP A 84 -12.40 -7.30 -19.06
N PHE A 85 -13.55 -7.69 -18.51
CA PHE A 85 -13.82 -7.55 -17.09
C PHE A 85 -12.85 -8.39 -16.22
N HIS A 86 -12.60 -9.64 -16.57
CA HIS A 86 -11.64 -10.49 -15.87
C HIS A 86 -10.23 -9.94 -15.95
N THR A 87 -9.84 -9.44 -17.12
CA THR A 87 -8.54 -8.75 -17.29
C THR A 87 -8.41 -7.54 -16.35
N ALA A 88 -9.48 -6.73 -16.22
CA ALA A 88 -9.50 -5.60 -15.30
C ALA A 88 -9.42 -6.04 -13.84
N LEU A 89 -10.09 -7.13 -13.46
CA LEU A 89 -10.03 -7.70 -12.12
C LEU A 89 -8.61 -8.22 -11.79
N ASP A 90 -7.97 -8.92 -12.71
CA ASP A 90 -6.60 -9.42 -12.53
C ASP A 90 -5.61 -8.26 -12.40
N GLN A 91 -5.72 -7.23 -13.24
CA GLN A 91 -4.92 -6.02 -13.13
C GLN A 91 -5.11 -5.30 -11.77
N ALA A 92 -6.35 -5.21 -11.28
CA ALA A 92 -6.64 -4.62 -9.97
C ALA A 92 -6.00 -5.44 -8.83
N SER A 93 -6.03 -6.77 -8.93
CA SER A 93 -5.38 -7.68 -7.99
C SER A 93 -3.87 -7.52 -7.97
N ASP A 94 -3.24 -7.44 -9.16
CA ASP A 94 -1.81 -7.22 -9.29
C ASP A 94 -1.38 -5.86 -8.73
N GLN A 95 -2.14 -4.81 -9.03
CA GLN A 95 -1.90 -3.47 -8.51
C GLN A 95 -2.03 -3.41 -6.98
N THR A 96 -3.03 -4.07 -6.41
CA THR A 96 -3.21 -4.18 -4.95
C THR A 96 -2.03 -4.91 -4.30
N SER A 97 -1.56 -5.99 -4.92
CA SER A 97 -0.41 -6.75 -4.45
C SER A 97 0.89 -5.94 -4.52
N ALA A 98 1.09 -5.17 -5.59
CA ALA A 98 2.22 -4.27 -5.75
C ALA A 98 2.21 -3.14 -4.71
N ALA A 99 1.06 -2.49 -4.50
CA ALA A 99 0.89 -1.45 -3.49
C ALA A 99 1.15 -1.98 -2.07
N ARG A 100 0.67 -3.19 -1.75
CA ARG A 100 0.95 -3.85 -0.47
C ARG A 100 2.43 -4.11 -0.25
N LYS A 101 3.14 -4.56 -1.30
CA LYS A 101 4.57 -4.80 -1.25
C LYS A 101 5.34 -3.51 -1.01
N SER A 102 5.03 -2.46 -1.77
CA SER A 102 5.67 -1.14 -1.63
C SER A 102 5.48 -0.57 -0.22
N LEU A 103 4.27 -0.64 0.34
CA LEU A 103 3.99 -0.22 1.72
C LEU A 103 4.84 -1.01 2.74
N LYS A 104 4.91 -2.34 2.58
CA LYS A 104 5.71 -3.20 3.48
C LYS A 104 7.20 -2.86 3.41
N ASP A 105 7.72 -2.58 2.22
CA ASP A 105 9.12 -2.22 2.02
C ASP A 105 9.43 -0.87 2.70
N THR A 106 8.55 0.11 2.58
CA THR A 106 8.68 1.41 3.28
C THR A 106 8.58 1.25 4.80
N GLU A 107 7.68 0.42 5.32
CA GLU A 107 7.58 0.12 6.75
C GLU A 107 8.85 -0.56 7.28
N GLN A 108 9.50 -1.40 6.46
CA GLN A 108 10.79 -1.99 6.83
C GLN A 108 11.90 -0.94 6.86
N GLN A 109 11.99 -0.07 5.85
CA GLN A 109 12.93 1.05 5.83
C GLN A 109 12.76 1.96 7.06
N LEU A 110 11.52 2.23 7.46
CA LEU A 110 11.22 3.04 8.64
C LEU A 110 11.74 2.38 9.94
N LYS A 111 11.62 1.06 10.05
CA LYS A 111 12.20 0.31 11.18
C LYS A 111 13.73 0.43 11.19
N ASP A 112 14.35 0.27 10.02
CA ASP A 112 15.81 0.34 9.89
C ASP A 112 16.35 1.74 10.23
N VAL A 113 15.66 2.80 9.80
CA VAL A 113 16.02 4.19 10.17
C VAL A 113 15.82 4.45 11.66
N ASN A 114 14.72 3.97 12.27
CA ASN A 114 14.51 4.11 13.71
C ASN A 114 15.59 3.40 14.53
N GLU A 115 16.02 2.23 14.09
CA GLU A 115 17.12 1.49 14.71
C GLU A 115 18.45 2.24 14.57
N GLN A 116 18.72 2.83 13.39
CA GLN A 116 19.90 3.68 13.20
C GLN A 116 19.87 4.92 14.11
N ILE A 117 18.73 5.57 14.27
CA ILE A 117 18.53 6.70 15.19
C ILE A 117 18.86 6.26 16.61
N HIS A 118 18.34 5.13 17.05
CA HIS A 118 18.58 4.59 18.39
C HIS A 118 20.07 4.36 18.65
N PHE A 119 20.75 3.62 17.78
CA PHE A 119 22.17 3.33 17.97
C PHE A 119 23.07 4.57 17.79
N THR A 120 22.71 5.48 16.88
CA THR A 120 23.44 6.75 16.75
C THR A 120 23.29 7.60 18.03
N GLY A 121 22.09 7.61 18.63
CA GLY A 121 21.86 8.26 19.92
C GLY A 121 22.72 7.67 21.03
N GLN A 122 22.79 6.35 21.17
CA GLN A 122 23.65 5.67 22.14
C GLN A 122 25.12 5.95 21.90
N TYR A 123 25.57 5.86 20.65
CA TYR A 123 26.96 6.19 20.29
C TYR A 123 27.35 7.62 20.72
N LEU A 124 26.49 8.60 20.42
CA LEU A 124 26.73 9.99 20.78
C LEU A 124 26.70 10.24 22.29
N ALA A 125 25.78 9.58 23.02
CA ALA A 125 25.64 9.71 24.46
C ALA A 125 26.90 9.23 25.19
N TYR A 126 27.47 8.10 24.78
CA TYR A 126 28.59 7.47 25.47
C TYR A 126 29.96 7.71 24.83
N LYS A 127 30.03 8.48 23.76
CA LYS A 127 31.30 8.81 23.06
C LYS A 127 32.30 9.44 24.00
N ASN A 128 31.91 10.31 24.91
CA ASN A 128 32.82 10.98 25.86
C ASN A 128 33.34 10.00 26.92
N VAL A 129 32.46 9.13 27.46
CA VAL A 129 32.87 8.06 28.40
C VAL A 129 33.92 7.16 27.78
N TYR A 130 33.74 6.76 26.52
CA TYR A 130 34.74 5.98 25.79
C TYR A 130 36.07 6.76 25.56
N ALA A 131 36.00 8.07 25.26
CA ALA A 131 37.19 8.92 25.14
C ALA A 131 37.97 9.02 26.44
N ASP A 132 37.27 9.10 27.59
CA ASP A 132 37.88 9.15 28.93
C ASP A 132 38.44 7.78 29.33
N TYR A 133 37.76 6.67 28.99
CA TYR A 133 38.31 5.32 29.11
C TYR A 133 39.66 5.17 28.39
N ARG A 134 39.76 5.66 27.15
CA ARG A 134 41.03 5.61 26.39
C ARG A 134 42.16 6.38 27.05
N LYS A 135 41.88 7.45 27.77
CA LYS A 135 42.86 8.31 28.46
C LYS A 135 43.17 7.84 29.88
N SER A 136 42.32 6.99 30.45
CA SER A 136 42.49 6.52 31.84
C SER A 136 43.76 5.75 32.03
N ARG A 137 44.48 6.03 33.16
CA ARG A 137 45.64 5.30 33.60
C ARG A 137 45.34 3.91 34.13
N ASN A 138 44.16 3.75 34.79
CA ASN A 138 43.66 2.46 35.29
C ASN A 138 42.43 2.08 34.53
N LYS A 139 42.63 1.34 33.43
CA LYS A 139 41.57 0.94 32.52
C LYS A 139 40.62 -0.05 33.16
N ASP A 140 41.10 -0.98 33.97
CA ASP A 140 40.29 -2.03 34.58
C ASP A 140 39.28 -1.44 35.57
N LYS A 141 39.75 -0.54 36.43
CA LYS A 141 38.88 0.15 37.41
C LYS A 141 37.84 1.02 36.69
N PHE A 142 38.26 1.79 35.69
CA PHE A 142 37.32 2.62 34.91
C PHE A 142 36.31 1.78 34.15
N TYR A 143 36.73 0.64 33.60
CA TYR A 143 35.86 -0.29 32.91
C TYR A 143 34.77 -0.86 33.84
N GLU A 144 35.13 -1.28 35.07
CA GLU A 144 34.16 -1.78 36.04
C GLU A 144 33.17 -0.70 36.50
N GLU A 145 33.65 0.53 36.66
CA GLU A 145 32.78 1.66 37.06
C GLU A 145 31.81 2.06 35.92
N HIS A 146 32.19 1.94 34.66
CA HIS A 146 31.43 2.36 33.47
C HIS A 146 31.08 1.21 32.53
N ARG A 147 31.02 0.00 33.01
CA ARG A 147 30.85 -1.22 32.22
C ARG A 147 29.61 -1.18 31.33
N ALA A 148 28.47 -0.72 31.86
CA ALA A 148 27.22 -0.65 31.11
C ALA A 148 27.32 0.35 29.95
N GLU A 149 27.87 1.54 30.19
CA GLU A 149 28.01 2.62 29.20
C GLU A 149 28.96 2.23 28.07
N LEU A 150 30.11 1.62 28.42
CA LEU A 150 31.08 1.14 27.46
C LEU A 150 30.54 -0.02 26.62
N SER A 151 29.78 -0.94 27.21
CA SER A 151 29.12 -2.04 26.50
C SER A 151 28.08 -1.53 25.51
N LEU A 152 27.28 -0.51 25.89
CA LEU A 152 26.31 0.13 24.99
C LEU A 152 26.98 0.88 23.87
N TYR A 153 28.10 1.58 24.14
CA TYR A 153 28.90 2.25 23.11
C TYR A 153 29.45 1.25 22.08
N ASP A 154 30.07 0.15 22.53
CA ASP A 154 30.67 -0.86 21.65
C ASP A 154 29.60 -1.56 20.81
N THR A 155 28.44 -1.88 21.40
CA THR A 155 27.31 -2.46 20.69
C THR A 155 26.80 -1.49 19.61
N ALA A 156 26.57 -0.24 19.98
CA ALA A 156 26.11 0.79 19.05
C ALA A 156 27.11 0.98 17.88
N LEU A 157 28.41 1.07 18.19
CA LEU A 157 29.45 1.25 17.18
C LEU A 157 29.52 0.06 16.21
N ARG A 158 29.41 -1.18 16.72
CA ARG A 158 29.41 -2.39 15.89
C ARG A 158 28.21 -2.41 14.94
N THR A 159 27.01 -2.23 15.47
CA THR A 159 25.77 -2.23 14.68
C THR A 159 25.77 -1.12 13.62
N LEU A 160 26.23 0.08 13.96
CA LEU A 160 26.34 1.18 13.01
C LEU A 160 27.35 0.90 11.89
N LYS A 161 28.49 0.26 12.21
CA LYS A 161 29.49 -0.13 11.20
C LYS A 161 28.95 -1.20 10.25
N GLU A 162 28.24 -2.20 10.77
CA GLU A 162 27.60 -3.23 9.96
C GLU A 162 26.59 -2.64 8.99
N LYS A 163 25.73 -1.73 9.46
CA LYS A 163 24.71 -1.08 8.63
C LYS A 163 25.27 -0.05 7.63
N SER A 164 26.37 0.63 7.97
CA SER A 164 26.97 1.64 7.08
C SER A 164 27.87 1.06 5.99
N ALA A 165 28.11 -0.26 6.01
CA ALA A 165 29.04 -0.94 5.10
C ALA A 165 30.40 -0.21 4.94
N GLY A 166 30.89 0.41 6.02
CA GLY A 166 32.14 1.18 6.04
C GLY A 166 32.05 2.63 5.55
N ASN A 167 30.87 3.10 5.16
CA ASN A 167 30.63 4.50 4.80
C ASN A 167 30.55 5.41 6.04
N LYS A 168 30.66 6.71 5.81
CA LYS A 168 30.49 7.71 6.88
C LYS A 168 29.08 7.60 7.49
N LEU A 169 29.02 7.58 8.82
CA LEU A 169 27.75 7.55 9.54
C LEU A 169 26.90 8.80 9.21
N PRO A 170 25.61 8.63 8.91
CA PRO A 170 24.72 9.75 8.68
C PRO A 170 24.56 10.59 9.94
N SER A 171 24.34 11.89 9.78
CA SER A 171 24.07 12.78 10.90
C SER A 171 22.68 12.49 11.49
N MET A 172 22.49 12.76 12.81
CA MET A 172 21.16 12.64 13.44
C MET A 172 20.11 13.46 12.69
N LYS A 173 20.46 14.67 12.23
CA LYS A 173 19.56 15.52 11.45
C LYS A 173 19.10 14.83 10.14
N ALA A 174 20.04 14.20 9.43
CA ALA A 174 19.72 13.48 8.20
C ALA A 174 18.82 12.26 8.47
N LEU A 175 19.08 11.52 9.56
CA LEU A 175 18.24 10.39 9.95
C LEU A 175 16.81 10.79 10.31
N TYR A 176 16.63 11.91 11.03
CA TYR A 176 15.30 12.42 11.32
C TYR A 176 14.58 12.91 10.06
N ALA A 177 15.26 13.62 9.16
CA ALA A 177 14.69 14.04 7.90
C ALA A 177 14.24 12.86 7.03
N GLU A 178 15.06 11.79 6.97
CA GLU A 178 14.69 10.56 6.26
C GLU A 178 13.51 9.82 6.93
N LYS A 179 13.48 9.79 8.27
CA LYS A 179 12.34 9.25 9.01
C LYS A 179 11.05 10.00 8.67
N ASP A 180 11.07 11.33 8.68
CA ASP A 180 9.88 12.15 8.39
C ASP A 180 9.41 11.92 6.95
N ARG A 181 10.33 11.87 5.98
CA ARG A 181 10.05 11.52 4.59
C ARG A 181 9.39 10.15 4.44
N LEU A 182 9.92 9.14 5.13
CA LEU A 182 9.38 7.78 5.10
C LEU A 182 8.00 7.68 5.76
N ILE A 183 7.73 8.51 6.78
CA ILE A 183 6.40 8.59 7.40
C ILE A 183 5.37 9.12 6.40
N GLU A 184 5.67 10.22 5.71
CA GLU A 184 4.79 10.80 4.70
C GLU A 184 4.54 9.82 3.54
N LEU A 185 5.60 9.19 3.05
CA LEU A 185 5.51 8.17 2.00
C LEU A 185 4.66 6.97 2.44
N ARG A 186 4.87 6.45 3.65
CA ARG A 186 4.07 5.35 4.22
C ARG A 186 2.59 5.71 4.29
N ASP A 187 2.26 6.92 4.74
CA ASP A 187 0.87 7.34 4.93
C ASP A 187 0.16 7.47 3.57
N THR A 188 0.83 8.02 2.56
CA THR A 188 0.35 8.05 1.17
C THR A 188 0.16 6.65 0.59
N GLN A 189 1.15 5.76 0.77
CA GLN A 189 1.05 4.37 0.30
C GLN A 189 -0.04 3.57 1.01
N ARG A 190 -0.31 3.87 2.29
CA ARG A 190 -1.39 3.23 3.05
C ARG A 190 -2.76 3.61 2.50
N GLU A 191 -2.93 4.87 2.13
CA GLU A 191 -4.14 5.36 1.48
C GLU A 191 -4.31 4.71 0.09
N ASP A 192 -3.26 4.70 -0.74
CA ASP A 192 -3.26 4.05 -2.05
C ASP A 192 -3.62 2.56 -1.95
N PHE A 193 -2.97 1.82 -1.05
CA PHE A 193 -3.28 0.41 -0.81
C PHE A 193 -4.73 0.19 -0.36
N SER A 194 -5.26 1.04 0.53
CA SER A 194 -6.64 0.93 1.00
C SER A 194 -7.63 1.11 -0.14
N ASN A 195 -7.43 2.13 -0.97
CA ASN A 195 -8.30 2.44 -2.11
C ASN A 195 -8.25 1.34 -3.17
N ARG A 196 -7.06 0.82 -3.51
CA ARG A 196 -6.89 -0.29 -4.48
C ARG A 196 -7.54 -1.57 -3.98
N ARG A 197 -7.37 -1.90 -2.71
CA ARG A 197 -8.00 -3.06 -2.09
C ARG A 197 -9.52 -2.95 -2.11
N ASP A 198 -10.08 -1.78 -1.85
CA ASP A 198 -11.51 -1.57 -1.85
C ASP A 198 -12.08 -1.60 -3.28
N TYR A 199 -11.35 -1.10 -4.28
CA TYR A 199 -11.67 -1.24 -5.70
C TYR A 199 -11.64 -2.72 -6.15
N GLU A 200 -10.59 -3.45 -5.84
CA GLU A 200 -10.49 -4.90 -6.12
C GLU A 200 -11.67 -5.67 -5.49
N ARG A 201 -12.02 -5.35 -4.24
CA ARG A 201 -13.16 -5.97 -3.56
C ARG A 201 -14.48 -5.69 -4.27
N GLU A 202 -14.66 -4.49 -4.79
CA GLU A 202 -15.85 -4.14 -5.57
C GLU A 202 -15.90 -4.93 -6.87
N LEU A 203 -14.81 -5.02 -7.62
CA LEU A 203 -14.74 -5.85 -8.83
C LEU A 203 -15.00 -7.33 -8.53
N ARG A 204 -14.52 -7.88 -7.43
CA ARG A 204 -14.83 -9.24 -6.98
C ARG A 204 -16.33 -9.41 -6.67
N THR A 205 -16.96 -8.39 -6.10
CA THR A 205 -18.42 -8.40 -5.87
C THR A 205 -19.19 -8.39 -7.19
N VAL A 206 -18.75 -7.59 -8.17
CA VAL A 206 -19.31 -7.57 -9.54
C VAL A 206 -19.14 -8.95 -10.19
N SER A 207 -17.95 -9.56 -10.13
CA SER A 207 -17.69 -10.89 -10.67
C SER A 207 -18.64 -11.95 -10.10
N ALA A 208 -18.77 -12.01 -8.78
CA ALA A 208 -19.65 -12.96 -8.11
C ALA A 208 -21.13 -12.74 -8.50
N ASN A 209 -21.55 -11.48 -8.65
CA ASN A 209 -22.91 -11.18 -9.11
C ASN A 209 -23.14 -11.60 -10.58
N ILE A 210 -22.12 -11.43 -11.45
CA ILE A 210 -22.18 -11.90 -12.85
C ILE A 210 -22.33 -13.41 -12.87
N ASP A 211 -21.58 -14.17 -12.09
CA ASP A 211 -21.66 -15.63 -12.02
C ASP A 211 -23.04 -16.08 -11.56
N MET A 212 -23.64 -15.38 -10.59
CA MET A 212 -25.03 -15.62 -10.17
C MET A 212 -26.05 -15.30 -11.25
N ILE A 213 -25.88 -14.20 -12.00
CA ILE A 213 -26.78 -13.83 -13.11
C ILE A 213 -26.71 -14.87 -14.22
N LEU A 214 -25.52 -15.40 -14.52
CA LEU A 214 -25.29 -16.39 -15.56
C LEU A 214 -25.60 -17.84 -15.11
N GLY A 215 -25.92 -18.06 -13.84
CA GLY A 215 -26.20 -19.40 -13.29
C GLY A 215 -24.99 -20.31 -13.11
N LYS A 216 -23.75 -19.77 -13.29
CA LYS A 216 -22.52 -20.58 -13.25
C LYS A 216 -22.19 -21.16 -11.87
N SER A 217 -22.67 -20.53 -10.79
CA SER A 217 -22.45 -21.00 -9.40
C SER A 217 -23.11 -22.36 -9.15
N HIS A 218 -24.26 -22.63 -9.73
CA HIS A 218 -24.95 -23.93 -9.58
C HIS A 218 -24.35 -25.05 -10.42
N GLU A 219 -23.76 -24.73 -11.57
CA GLU A 219 -23.10 -25.73 -12.43
C GLU A 219 -21.81 -26.26 -11.77
N GLN A 220 -21.06 -25.42 -11.10
CA GLN A 220 -19.82 -25.81 -10.39
C GLN A 220 -20.11 -26.69 -9.17
N GLU A 221 -21.14 -26.39 -8.38
CA GLU A 221 -21.56 -27.22 -7.25
C GLU A 221 -22.03 -28.60 -7.71
N GLN A 222 -22.80 -28.68 -8.78
CA GLN A 222 -23.25 -29.97 -9.35
C GLN A 222 -22.12 -30.79 -9.94
N GLN A 223 -21.05 -30.17 -10.48
CA GLN A 223 -19.86 -30.89 -10.96
C GLN A 223 -19.03 -31.44 -9.81
N ILE A 224 -18.84 -30.66 -8.75
CA ILE A 224 -18.11 -31.09 -7.54
C ILE A 224 -18.85 -32.24 -6.84
N GLU A 225 -20.19 -32.19 -6.72
CA GLU A 225 -21.00 -33.30 -6.18
C GLU A 225 -20.88 -34.58 -7.04
N LYS A 226 -20.84 -34.45 -8.36
CA LYS A 226 -20.65 -35.59 -9.26
C LYS A 226 -19.25 -36.20 -9.16
N GLU A 227 -18.21 -35.39 -8.98
CA GLU A 227 -16.83 -35.88 -8.80
C GLU A 227 -16.59 -36.51 -7.43
N GLN A 228 -17.30 -36.07 -6.38
CA GLN A 228 -17.22 -36.69 -5.04
C GLN A 228 -18.03 -37.99 -4.89
N ASN A 229 -18.95 -38.25 -5.81
CA ASN A 229 -19.80 -39.45 -5.81
C ASN A 229 -19.32 -40.55 -6.80
N LEU A 230 -18.14 -40.38 -7.40
CA LEU A 230 -17.45 -41.35 -8.25
C LEU A 230 -16.29 -42.01 -7.53
#